data_076f62a0d4da23f5143a01a9c94d1a9b
#
_entry.id   076f62a0d4da23f5143a01a9c94d1a9b
#
_cell.length_a   1.000
_cell.length_b   1.000
_cell.length_c   1.000
_cell.angle_alpha   90.00
_cell.angle_beta   90.00
_cell.angle_gamma   90.00
#
_symmetry.space_group_name_H-M   'P 1'
#
loop_
_entity.id
_entity.type
_entity.pdbx_description
1 polymer ?
#
loop_
_entity_poly.entity_id
_entity_poly.type
_entity_poly.pdbx_seq_one_letter_code
_entity_poly.pdbx_strand_id
1 'polypeptide(L)'
;DGGKLARAAGQTATIVSHGKMTTVRLPSKAQKTLDNMCRATIGAVAGSGRGEKPIAKAGKNFHRTRSRPKIWPKVRGVAMNAVDHPHGSGRKQTVGVQSTVSRTAPPGRKVGNIAAKRTGGKR
;
A
#
# COMPACT_ATOMS: atom_id res chain seq x y z
N ASP A 1 8.82 21.40 11.07
CA ASP A 1 8.00 20.21 10.94
C ASP A 1 8.32 19.35 9.75
N GLY A 2 9.20 19.20 9.02
CA GLY A 2 9.40 18.31 7.87
C GLY A 2 8.24 18.29 6.85
N GLY A 3 8.49 17.84 5.64
CA GLY A 3 7.49 17.77 4.57
C GLY A 3 6.43 16.69 4.83
N LYS A 4 5.23 16.92 4.32
CA LYS A 4 4.10 15.96 4.41
C LYS A 4 3.73 15.32 3.07
N LEU A 5 4.12 15.92 1.94
CA LEU A 5 3.75 15.52 0.59
C LEU A 5 4.97 15.02 -0.17
N ALA A 6 4.79 14.04 -1.07
CA ALA A 6 5.83 13.50 -1.95
C ALA A 6 7.12 13.08 -1.21
N ARG A 7 7.01 12.35 -0.08
CA ARG A 7 8.14 11.98 0.77
C ARG A 7 8.81 10.65 0.42
N ALA A 8 8.18 9.81 -0.37
CA ALA A 8 8.71 8.50 -0.70
C ALA A 8 9.94 8.60 -1.61
N ALA A 9 10.85 7.64 -1.50
CA ALA A 9 12.07 7.58 -2.31
C ALA A 9 11.78 7.72 -3.81
N GLY A 10 12.50 8.62 -4.47
CA GLY A 10 12.35 8.91 -5.90
C GLY A 10 11.10 9.67 -6.31
N GLN A 11 10.26 10.09 -5.38
CA GLN A 11 9.03 10.80 -5.69
C GLN A 11 9.23 12.31 -5.79
N THR A 12 8.43 12.93 -6.64
CA THR A 12 8.36 14.38 -6.84
C THR A 12 6.91 14.81 -6.94
N ALA A 13 6.65 16.05 -6.56
CA ALA A 13 5.41 16.74 -6.90
C ALA A 13 5.73 17.81 -7.96
N THR A 14 4.82 18.05 -8.88
CA THR A 14 5.00 19.01 -10.00
C THR A 14 4.08 20.20 -9.82
N ILE A 15 4.61 21.40 -9.93
CA ILE A 15 3.80 22.62 -9.96
C ILE A 15 3.07 22.67 -11.30
N VAL A 16 1.74 22.78 -11.26
CA VAL A 16 0.88 22.86 -12.45
C VAL A 16 0.58 24.31 -12.80
N SER A 17 0.26 25.10 -11.80
CA SER A 17 -0.02 26.53 -11.96
C SER A 17 0.40 27.32 -10.74
N HIS A 18 0.79 28.56 -10.96
CA HIS A 18 1.16 29.51 -9.92
C HIS A 18 0.37 30.80 -10.15
N GLY A 19 -0.38 31.23 -9.16
CA GLY A 19 -1.20 32.44 -9.18
C GLY A 19 -1.42 32.97 -7.77
N LYS A 20 -2.64 33.33 -7.42
CA LYS A 20 -2.99 33.67 -6.02
C LYS A 20 -2.71 32.50 -5.07
N MET A 21 -2.84 31.27 -5.56
CA MET A 21 -2.47 30.05 -4.90
C MET A 21 -1.74 29.15 -5.88
N THR A 22 -0.88 28.28 -5.39
CA THR A 22 -0.11 27.33 -6.21
C THR A 22 -0.82 25.96 -6.25
N THR A 23 -1.12 25.48 -7.45
CA THR A 23 -1.65 24.13 -7.66
C THR A 23 -0.53 23.16 -7.94
N VAL A 24 -0.45 22.11 -7.14
CA VAL A 24 0.58 21.09 -7.21
C VAL A 24 -0.04 19.73 -7.51
N ARG A 25 0.51 19.01 -8.48
CA ARG A 25 0.16 17.61 -8.77
C ARG A 25 1.05 16.66 -7.97
N LEU A 26 0.42 15.83 -7.15
CA LEU A 26 1.07 14.85 -6.31
C LEU A 26 1.43 13.56 -7.09
N PRO A 27 2.31 12.69 -6.55
CA PRO A 27 2.61 11.38 -7.14
C PRO A 27 1.38 10.50 -7.38
N SER A 28 0.33 10.65 -6.58
CA SER A 28 -0.96 9.99 -6.75
C SER A 28 -1.79 10.50 -7.93
N LYS A 29 -1.27 11.48 -8.70
CA LYS A 29 -1.95 12.24 -9.76
C LYS A 29 -3.03 13.20 -9.25
N ALA A 30 -3.34 13.19 -7.97
CA ALA A 30 -4.25 14.16 -7.36
C ALA A 30 -3.64 15.56 -7.40
N GLN A 31 -4.47 16.57 -7.63
CA GLN A 31 -4.07 17.98 -7.55
C GLN A 31 -4.48 18.56 -6.19
N LYS A 32 -3.61 19.42 -5.66
CA LYS A 32 -3.85 20.12 -4.41
C LYS A 32 -3.40 21.57 -4.53
N THR A 33 -4.23 22.49 -4.11
CA THR A 33 -3.91 23.91 -3.97
C THR A 33 -3.25 24.17 -2.62
N LEU A 34 -2.17 24.92 -2.65
CA LEU A 34 -1.37 25.32 -1.49
C LEU A 34 -1.15 26.81 -1.52
N ASP A 35 -0.95 27.40 -0.35
CA ASP A 35 -0.54 28.79 -0.23
C ASP A 35 0.85 28.99 -0.84
N ASN A 36 1.06 30.12 -1.52
CA ASN A 36 2.33 30.48 -2.12
C ASN A 36 3.46 30.67 -1.10
N MET A 37 3.12 30.97 0.15
CA MET A 37 4.08 31.11 1.26
C MET A 37 4.55 29.77 1.84
N CYS A 38 4.02 28.64 1.37
CA CYS A 38 4.48 27.33 1.77
C CYS A 38 5.92 27.08 1.33
N ARG A 39 6.75 26.64 2.28
CA ARG A 39 8.12 26.21 1.98
C ARG A 39 8.13 24.84 1.34
N ALA A 40 9.03 24.62 0.39
CA ALA A 40 9.22 23.35 -0.28
C ALA A 40 10.70 23.04 -0.50
N THR A 41 11.03 21.75 -0.53
CA THR A 41 12.36 21.28 -0.94
C THR A 41 12.30 21.00 -2.44
N ILE A 42 13.24 21.54 -3.21
CA ILE A 42 13.32 21.35 -4.66
C ILE A 42 14.13 20.09 -4.97
N GLY A 43 13.64 19.29 -5.92
CA GLY A 43 14.33 18.10 -6.44
C GLY A 43 13.54 16.81 -6.19
N ALA A 44 14.19 15.69 -6.43
CA ALA A 44 13.65 14.36 -6.20
C ALA A 44 14.15 13.79 -4.87
N VAL A 45 13.29 13.06 -4.17
CA VAL A 45 13.68 12.38 -2.93
C VAL A 45 14.71 11.30 -3.24
N ALA A 46 15.79 11.22 -2.45
CA ALA A 46 16.83 10.22 -2.63
C ALA A 46 16.30 8.79 -2.53
N GLY A 47 17.00 7.85 -3.17
CA GLY A 47 16.66 6.42 -3.13
C GLY A 47 15.72 5.96 -4.25
N SER A 48 15.67 6.68 -5.38
CA SER A 48 15.02 6.19 -6.60
C SER A 48 15.70 4.91 -7.12
N GLY A 49 14.99 4.14 -7.96
CA GLY A 49 15.52 2.92 -8.58
C GLY A 49 15.52 1.68 -7.68
N ARG A 50 15.13 1.77 -6.41
CA ARG A 50 15.07 0.60 -5.52
C ARG A 50 14.13 -0.49 -6.05
N GLY A 51 13.02 -0.11 -6.67
CA GLY A 51 12.05 -1.05 -7.26
C GLY A 51 12.57 -1.76 -8.51
N GLU A 52 13.56 -1.19 -9.18
CA GLU A 52 14.15 -1.73 -10.40
C GLU A 52 15.14 -2.86 -10.11
N LYS A 53 15.74 -2.89 -8.92
CA LYS A 53 16.65 -3.96 -8.51
C LYS A 53 15.87 -5.23 -8.17
N PRO A 54 16.07 -6.35 -8.90
CA PRO A 54 15.39 -7.61 -8.61
C PRO A 54 15.89 -8.19 -7.28
N ILE A 55 14.97 -8.78 -6.54
CA ILE A 55 15.30 -9.59 -5.37
C ILE A 55 15.52 -11.01 -5.89
N ALA A 56 16.76 -11.35 -6.22
CA ALA A 56 17.10 -12.57 -6.92
C ALA A 56 16.83 -13.87 -6.14
N LYS A 57 16.72 -13.80 -4.81
CA LYS A 57 16.49 -14.98 -3.98
C LYS A 57 15.67 -14.66 -2.72
N ALA A 58 14.96 -15.67 -2.22
CA ALA A 58 14.13 -15.58 -1.02
C ALA A 58 14.92 -15.10 0.21
N GLY A 59 16.17 -15.53 0.38
CA GLY A 59 17.03 -15.12 1.49
C GLY A 59 17.25 -13.60 1.55
N LYS A 60 17.44 -12.93 0.43
CA LYS A 60 17.55 -11.46 0.39
C LYS A 60 16.27 -10.79 0.87
N ASN A 61 15.13 -11.32 0.48
CA ASN A 61 13.85 -10.77 0.94
C ASN A 61 13.61 -11.05 2.42
N PHE A 62 13.98 -12.24 2.89
CA PHE A 62 13.90 -12.61 4.30
C PHE A 62 14.69 -11.63 5.17
N HIS A 63 15.97 -11.42 4.88
CA HIS A 63 16.81 -10.48 5.64
C HIS A 63 16.32 -9.04 5.55
N ARG A 64 15.83 -8.61 4.38
CA ARG A 64 15.26 -7.27 4.20
C ARG A 64 14.01 -7.04 5.03
N THR A 65 13.16 -8.05 5.19
CA THR A 65 11.90 -7.92 5.92
C THR A 65 12.08 -8.10 7.43
N ARG A 66 13.07 -8.88 7.86
CA ARG A 66 13.37 -9.10 9.29
C ARG A 66 13.69 -7.80 10.05
N SER A 67 14.32 -6.83 9.38
CA SER A 67 14.62 -5.52 9.97
C SER A 67 13.45 -4.54 9.99
N ARG A 68 12.25 -4.98 9.57
CA ARG A 68 11.07 -4.13 9.42
C ARG A 68 9.86 -4.80 10.09
N PRO A 69 8.84 -4.04 10.53
CA PRO A 69 7.61 -4.60 11.10
C PRO A 69 6.73 -5.22 10.00
N LYS A 70 7.29 -6.12 9.20
CA LYS A 70 6.60 -6.79 8.10
C LYS A 70 6.85 -8.29 8.16
N ILE A 71 5.80 -9.04 8.38
CA ILE A 71 5.86 -10.50 8.40
C ILE A 71 6.09 -11.04 6.98
N TRP A 72 7.13 -11.84 6.84
CA TRP A 72 7.42 -12.55 5.61
C TRP A 72 8.20 -13.85 5.94
N PRO A 73 7.94 -15.03 5.33
CA PRO A 73 6.94 -15.30 4.29
C PRO A 73 5.50 -15.10 4.76
N LYS A 74 4.60 -14.74 3.83
CA LYS A 74 3.18 -14.54 4.14
C LYS A 74 2.39 -15.79 3.78
N VAL A 75 1.86 -16.47 4.78
CA VAL A 75 1.01 -17.64 4.61
C VAL A 75 -0.41 -17.22 4.21
N ARG A 76 -0.99 -17.94 3.25
CA ARG A 76 -2.39 -17.70 2.83
C ARG A 76 -3.35 -18.19 3.91
N GLY A 77 -4.41 -17.45 4.19
CA GLY A 77 -5.42 -17.85 5.18
C GLY A 77 -6.08 -19.19 4.88
N VAL A 78 -6.27 -19.53 3.58
CA VAL A 78 -6.81 -20.85 3.17
C VAL A 78 -5.90 -22.05 3.49
N ALA A 79 -4.62 -21.81 3.76
CA ALA A 79 -3.65 -22.85 4.15
C ALA A 79 -3.54 -22.99 5.68
N MET A 80 -4.26 -22.19 6.43
CA MET A 80 -4.30 -22.22 7.89
C MET A 80 -5.45 -23.07 8.41
N ASN A 81 -5.46 -23.32 9.71
CA ASN A 81 -6.59 -23.94 10.39
C ASN A 81 -7.71 -22.91 10.66
N ALA A 82 -8.91 -23.40 10.93
CA ALA A 82 -10.07 -22.52 11.20
C ALA A 82 -9.86 -21.62 12.44
N VAL A 83 -9.09 -22.07 13.42
CA VAL A 83 -8.74 -21.28 14.60
C VAL A 83 -7.86 -20.07 14.27
N ASP A 84 -7.04 -20.17 13.24
CA ASP A 84 -6.06 -19.14 12.87
C ASP A 84 -6.58 -18.11 11.87
N HIS A 85 -7.56 -18.51 11.06
CA HIS A 85 -8.07 -17.64 9.99
C HIS A 85 -9.50 -18.00 9.58
N PRO A 86 -10.40 -17.04 9.31
CA PRO A 86 -11.77 -17.30 8.83
C PRO A 86 -11.86 -18.11 7.54
N HIS A 87 -10.83 -18.07 6.69
CA HIS A 87 -10.73 -18.87 5.46
C HIS A 87 -10.05 -20.21 5.67
N GLY A 88 -9.64 -20.52 6.88
CA GLY A 88 -8.94 -21.76 7.23
C GLY A 88 -9.87 -22.97 7.30
N SER A 89 -9.24 -24.14 7.40
CA SER A 89 -9.91 -25.42 7.46
C SER A 89 -10.46 -25.92 6.11
N GLY A 90 -10.78 -27.20 6.06
CA GLY A 90 -11.32 -27.89 4.90
C GLY A 90 -10.29 -28.69 4.11
N ARG A 91 -10.77 -29.71 3.42
CA ARG A 91 -9.97 -30.60 2.58
C ARG A 91 -9.38 -29.88 1.36
N LYS A 92 -10.10 -28.92 0.82
CA LYS A 92 -9.68 -28.11 -0.33
C LYS A 92 -9.33 -26.69 0.13
N GLN A 93 -8.29 -26.13 -0.47
CA GLN A 93 -7.90 -24.73 -0.19
C GLN A 93 -8.81 -23.75 -0.93
N THR A 94 -10.03 -23.63 -0.47
CA THR A 94 -11.03 -22.69 -0.98
C THR A 94 -11.51 -21.78 0.16
N VAL A 95 -11.94 -20.57 -0.17
CA VAL A 95 -12.44 -19.64 0.85
C VAL A 95 -13.68 -20.18 1.56
N GLY A 96 -14.58 -20.88 0.84
CA GLY A 96 -15.78 -21.54 1.39
C GLY A 96 -16.85 -20.62 1.96
N VAL A 97 -16.52 -19.35 2.18
CA VAL A 97 -17.40 -18.30 2.71
C VAL A 97 -17.32 -17.07 1.81
N GLN A 98 -18.22 -16.12 2.00
CA GLN A 98 -18.13 -14.85 1.26
C GLN A 98 -16.81 -14.14 1.55
N SER A 99 -16.06 -13.84 0.49
CA SER A 99 -14.74 -13.21 0.59
C SER A 99 -14.78 -11.70 0.88
N THR A 100 -15.92 -11.06 0.69
CA THR A 100 -16.10 -9.63 0.96
C THR A 100 -16.65 -9.44 2.38
N VAL A 101 -16.01 -8.55 3.13
CA VAL A 101 -16.42 -8.21 4.50
C VAL A 101 -16.68 -6.71 4.62
N SER A 102 -17.49 -6.33 5.60
CA SER A 102 -17.78 -4.93 5.89
C SER A 102 -16.52 -4.17 6.31
N ARG A 103 -16.52 -2.86 6.08
CA ARG A 103 -15.47 -1.97 6.59
C ARG A 103 -15.45 -1.92 8.12
N THR A 104 -16.59 -2.13 8.75
CA THR A 104 -16.76 -2.11 10.21
C THR A 104 -16.59 -3.49 10.86
N ALA A 105 -16.19 -4.51 10.08
CA ALA A 105 -15.94 -5.84 10.63
C ALA A 105 -14.87 -5.76 11.74
N PRO A 106 -15.04 -6.52 12.85
CA PRO A 106 -14.10 -6.51 13.95
C PRO A 106 -12.73 -7.07 13.54
N PRO A 107 -11.66 -6.72 14.28
CA PRO A 107 -10.34 -7.32 14.10
C PRO A 107 -10.41 -8.86 14.12
N GLY A 108 -9.65 -9.51 13.25
CA GLY A 108 -9.67 -10.96 13.06
C GLY A 108 -10.71 -11.43 12.03
N ARG A 109 -11.92 -10.89 12.02
CA ARG A 109 -12.92 -11.14 10.98
C ARG A 109 -12.69 -10.31 9.71
N LYS A 110 -11.99 -9.20 9.83
CA LYS A 110 -11.71 -8.27 8.73
C LYS A 110 -10.61 -8.81 7.81
N VAL A 111 -10.95 -9.77 6.99
CA VAL A 111 -10.04 -10.46 6.05
C VAL A 111 -10.65 -10.52 4.65
N GLY A 112 -9.82 -10.74 3.63
CA GLY A 112 -10.27 -10.81 2.25
C GLY A 112 -10.51 -9.45 1.61
N ASN A 113 -11.58 -9.32 0.84
CA ASN A 113 -11.97 -8.10 0.14
C ASN A 113 -12.73 -7.16 1.08
N ILE A 114 -12.06 -6.19 1.65
CA ILE A 114 -12.65 -5.27 2.62
C ILE A 114 -13.45 -4.20 1.89
N ALA A 115 -14.75 -4.14 2.16
CA ALA A 115 -15.69 -3.16 1.59
C ALA A 115 -15.59 -3.04 0.07
N ALA A 116 -15.36 -4.15 -0.63
CA ALA A 116 -15.27 -4.15 -2.08
C ALA A 116 -16.64 -3.80 -2.69
N LYS A 117 -16.65 -2.82 -3.59
CA LYS A 117 -17.87 -2.43 -4.33
C LYS A 117 -18.26 -3.46 -5.39
N ARG A 118 -17.27 -4.18 -5.92
CA ARG A 118 -17.46 -5.32 -6.82
C ARG A 118 -16.27 -6.27 -6.75
N THR A 119 -16.50 -7.53 -7.02
CA THR A 119 -15.48 -8.58 -7.12
C THR A 119 -15.55 -9.24 -8.50
N GLY A 120 -14.38 -9.50 -9.10
CA GLY A 120 -14.30 -10.03 -10.47
C GLY A 120 -14.59 -9.00 -11.56
N GLY A 121 -14.53 -9.44 -12.81
CA GLY A 121 -14.72 -8.62 -14.01
C GLY A 121 -13.46 -7.88 -14.45
N LYS A 122 -13.36 -7.63 -15.76
CA LYS A 122 -12.29 -6.79 -16.33
C LYS A 122 -12.52 -5.33 -15.94
N ARG A 123 -11.45 -4.60 -15.68
CA ARG A 123 -11.45 -3.14 -15.56
C ARG A 123 -11.63 -2.49 -16.91
#